data_1265d3596a6fb46e45e5e5fb80581a3a
#
_entry.id   1265d3596a6fb46e45e5e5fb80581a3a
#
_cell.length_a   1.000
_cell.length_b   1.000
_cell.length_c   1.000
_cell.angle_alpha   90.00
_cell.angle_beta   90.00
_cell.angle_gamma   90.00
#
_symmetry.space_group_name_H-M   'P 1'
#
loop_
_entity.id
_entity.type
_entity.pdbx_description
1 polymer ?
#
loop_
_entity_poly.entity_id
_entity_poly.type
_entity_poly.pdbx_seq_one_letter_code
_entity_poly.pdbx_strand_id
1 'polypeptide(L)'
;PLYAYINENAPLGFDIPDVSMFGMLKISADSHPDALAYEYFGTKCTYGEMLKKIRTVSDAYYALGVRKGDAVTILMPNTPEAVLSIYALNRIGAICDIVHPLSAQEEIKKYINSVGSKFLLTADLCCAKVSAILDETSVEKVVVASPGDSMPFVMKKLYALKTRKSNAVPADDSRYIMWKSFVKNNSARAKEYKPTGEQNEKSAIILHSGGTTGVPKNIMLSNRNFNAFGMQSIITLYDVSVGDKILAILPIFHGFGLGVCVHVCFCFGACSVLIPSFDAKKFGSTLKKYKPTMLFGVPTLYEAMVNADGVDDLDFSFLKYAVSGGDTLPKPLEDKVNA
;
A
#
# COMPACT_ATOMS: atom_id res chain seq x y z
N PRO A 1 -28.85 5.72 -18.35
CA PRO A 1 -27.79 6.47 -19.01
C PRO A 1 -26.66 6.71 -18.02
N LEU A 2 -25.41 6.53 -18.48
CA LEU A 2 -24.20 6.67 -17.63
C LEU A 2 -24.13 8.04 -16.93
N TYR A 3 -24.67 9.08 -17.53
CA TYR A 3 -24.69 10.44 -17.02
C TYR A 3 -25.61 10.70 -15.82
N ALA A 4 -26.52 9.80 -15.50
CA ALA A 4 -27.43 9.95 -14.35
C ALA A 4 -26.71 9.81 -12.99
N TYR A 5 -25.47 9.30 -12.98
CA TYR A 5 -24.68 9.04 -11.78
C TYR A 5 -23.44 9.97 -11.67
N ILE A 6 -23.24 10.89 -12.61
CA ILE A 6 -22.15 11.87 -12.54
C ILE A 6 -22.62 13.02 -11.67
N ASN A 7 -21.80 13.38 -10.66
CA ASN A 7 -22.04 14.58 -9.87
C ASN A 7 -22.18 15.80 -10.79
N GLU A 8 -23.28 16.56 -10.61
CA GLU A 8 -23.57 17.76 -11.42
C GLU A 8 -22.43 18.80 -11.37
N ASN A 9 -21.61 18.78 -10.30
CA ASN A 9 -20.45 19.64 -10.12
C ASN A 9 -19.15 19.05 -10.68
N ALA A 10 -19.17 17.82 -11.21
CA ALA A 10 -17.97 17.22 -11.80
C ALA A 10 -17.68 17.84 -13.17
N PRO A 11 -16.47 18.34 -13.42
CA PRO A 11 -16.11 18.84 -14.74
C PRO A 11 -16.14 17.70 -15.76
N LEU A 12 -16.65 17.97 -16.97
CA LEU A 12 -16.71 17.00 -18.08
C LEU A 12 -15.33 16.60 -18.61
N GLY A 13 -14.30 17.32 -18.21
CA GLY A 13 -12.91 17.02 -18.55
C GLY A 13 -11.97 17.55 -17.49
N PHE A 14 -10.84 16.87 -17.30
CA PHE A 14 -9.77 17.29 -16.41
C PHE A 14 -8.44 16.80 -16.94
N ASP A 15 -7.40 17.54 -16.64
CA ASP A 15 -6.04 17.16 -16.99
C ASP A 15 -5.45 16.23 -15.94
N ILE A 16 -4.87 15.14 -16.38
CA ILE A 16 -4.09 14.26 -15.52
C ILE A 16 -2.67 14.81 -15.50
N PRO A 17 -2.13 15.20 -14.32
CA PRO A 17 -0.77 15.69 -14.23
C PRO A 17 0.24 14.72 -14.84
N ASP A 18 1.15 15.20 -15.66
CA ASP A 18 2.20 14.39 -16.29
C ASP A 18 3.36 14.16 -15.33
N VAL A 19 3.06 13.40 -14.29
CA VAL A 19 3.99 13.08 -13.20
C VAL A 19 3.90 11.60 -12.85
N SER A 20 4.90 11.08 -12.13
CA SER A 20 4.84 9.75 -11.54
C SER A 20 3.87 9.69 -10.35
N MET A 21 3.56 8.48 -9.84
CA MET A 21 2.81 8.32 -8.58
C MET A 21 3.52 9.06 -7.43
N PHE A 22 4.86 9.00 -7.38
CA PHE A 22 5.65 9.78 -6.43
C PHE A 22 5.49 11.28 -6.66
N GLY A 23 5.40 11.75 -7.90
CA GLY A 23 5.14 13.14 -8.27
C GLY A 23 3.80 13.65 -7.72
N MET A 24 2.72 12.85 -7.82
CA MET A 24 1.42 13.19 -7.22
C MET A 24 1.49 13.32 -5.70
N LEU A 25 2.10 12.34 -5.01
CA LEU A 25 2.33 12.43 -3.57
C LEU A 25 3.17 13.66 -3.21
N LYS A 26 4.19 13.99 -4.01
CA LYS A 26 5.04 15.15 -3.79
C LYS A 26 4.26 16.46 -3.89
N ILE A 27 3.32 16.59 -4.83
CA ILE A 27 2.45 17.77 -4.95
C ILE A 27 1.66 17.99 -3.65
N SER A 28 1.02 16.94 -3.12
CA SER A 28 0.29 17.02 -1.84
C SER A 28 1.22 17.35 -0.66
N ALA A 29 2.40 16.76 -0.64
CA ALA A 29 3.37 16.95 0.43
C ALA A 29 4.03 18.34 0.43
N ASP A 30 4.26 18.92 -0.74
CA ASP A 30 4.77 20.28 -0.86
C ASP A 30 3.70 21.31 -0.45
N SER A 31 2.41 21.02 -0.73
CA SER A 31 1.30 21.89 -0.37
C SER A 31 0.92 21.80 1.10
N HIS A 32 1.03 20.61 1.70
CA HIS A 32 0.58 20.32 3.07
C HIS A 32 1.59 19.49 3.86
N PRO A 33 2.83 19.98 4.08
CA PRO A 33 3.92 19.19 4.67
C PRO A 33 3.64 18.71 6.10
N ASP A 34 2.84 19.44 6.85
CA ASP A 34 2.51 19.16 8.26
C ASP A 34 1.24 18.30 8.43
N ALA A 35 0.46 18.09 7.34
CA ALA A 35 -0.69 17.20 7.38
C ALA A 35 -0.22 15.72 7.52
N LEU A 36 -1.07 14.90 8.17
CA LEU A 36 -0.76 13.48 8.35
C LEU A 36 -0.93 12.72 7.05
N ALA A 37 0.13 12.04 6.61
CA ALA A 37 0.12 11.16 5.45
C ALA A 37 -0.34 9.73 5.83
N TYR A 38 0.15 9.21 6.95
CA TYR A 38 -0.31 7.92 7.45
C TYR A 38 -0.30 7.83 8.97
N GLU A 39 -1.13 6.92 9.47
CA GLU A 39 -1.14 6.46 10.86
C GLU A 39 -1.03 4.92 10.90
N TYR A 40 -0.16 4.39 11.79
CA TYR A 40 0.07 2.96 11.95
C TYR A 40 0.21 2.60 13.42
N PHE A 41 -0.78 1.91 14.00
CA PHE A 41 -0.86 1.57 15.44
C PHE A 41 -0.66 2.75 16.39
N GLY A 42 -0.98 3.97 15.97
CA GLY A 42 -0.79 5.20 16.72
C GLY A 42 0.52 5.93 16.41
N THR A 43 1.46 5.31 15.68
CA THR A 43 2.59 6.04 15.09
C THR A 43 2.07 6.88 13.94
N LYS A 44 2.31 8.18 13.99
CA LYS A 44 1.88 9.16 12.99
C LYS A 44 3.06 9.62 12.16
N CYS A 45 2.83 9.93 10.89
CA CYS A 45 3.83 10.45 9.98
C CYS A 45 3.21 11.54 9.11
N THR A 46 3.82 12.73 9.09
CA THR A 46 3.38 13.82 8.22
C THR A 46 3.86 13.62 6.78
N TYR A 47 3.28 14.35 5.84
CA TYR A 47 3.71 14.32 4.43
C TYR A 47 5.18 14.74 4.27
N GLY A 48 5.63 15.77 4.98
CA GLY A 48 7.02 16.19 4.96
C GLY A 48 7.99 15.15 5.50
N GLU A 49 7.61 14.44 6.57
CA GLU A 49 8.39 13.32 7.11
C GLU A 49 8.39 12.12 6.15
N MET A 50 7.23 11.83 5.53
CA MET A 50 7.09 10.76 4.56
C MET A 50 7.98 10.97 3.35
N LEU A 51 8.04 12.20 2.80
CA LEU A 51 8.95 12.53 1.70
C LEU A 51 10.42 12.29 2.06
N LYS A 52 10.84 12.68 3.27
CA LYS A 52 12.20 12.43 3.75
C LYS A 52 12.49 10.93 3.82
N LYS A 53 11.56 10.15 4.39
CA LYS A 53 11.68 8.69 4.47
C LYS A 53 11.74 8.03 3.09
N ILE A 54 10.86 8.44 2.15
CA ILE A 54 10.86 7.93 0.77
C ILE A 54 12.21 8.20 0.09
N ARG A 55 12.77 9.39 0.24
CA ARG A 55 14.09 9.72 -0.32
C ARG A 55 15.17 8.80 0.25
N THR A 56 15.21 8.63 1.57
CA THR A 56 16.17 7.75 2.24
C THR A 56 16.04 6.29 1.78
N VAL A 57 14.82 5.78 1.66
CA VAL A 57 14.56 4.42 1.18
C VAL A 57 14.92 4.26 -0.30
N SER A 58 14.61 5.27 -1.12
CA SER A 58 14.99 5.32 -2.54
C SER A 58 16.51 5.27 -2.70
N ASP A 59 17.24 6.06 -1.92
CA ASP A 59 18.70 6.08 -1.92
C ASP A 59 19.27 4.71 -1.50
N ALA A 60 18.62 4.05 -0.54
CA ALA A 60 19.02 2.71 -0.10
C ALA A 60 18.80 1.65 -1.20
N TYR A 61 17.68 1.68 -1.91
CA TYR A 61 17.43 0.79 -3.05
C TYR A 61 18.41 1.05 -4.19
N TYR A 62 18.67 2.31 -4.51
CA TYR A 62 19.65 2.65 -5.55
C TYR A 62 21.04 2.16 -5.21
N ALA A 63 21.49 2.30 -3.96
CA ALA A 63 22.76 1.78 -3.47
C ALA A 63 22.82 0.25 -3.42
N LEU A 64 21.67 -0.41 -3.24
CA LEU A 64 21.55 -1.88 -3.33
C LEU A 64 21.74 -2.40 -4.77
N GLY A 65 21.61 -1.51 -5.77
CA GLY A 65 21.75 -1.85 -7.18
C GLY A 65 20.48 -1.68 -8.02
N VAL A 66 19.35 -1.30 -7.42
CA VAL A 66 18.10 -1.09 -8.15
C VAL A 66 18.21 0.10 -9.11
N ARG A 67 17.78 -0.08 -10.33
CA ARG A 67 17.80 0.92 -11.40
C ARG A 67 16.42 1.09 -12.04
N LYS A 68 16.28 2.13 -12.84
CA LYS A 68 15.09 2.40 -13.64
C LYS A 68 14.76 1.20 -14.54
N GLY A 69 13.50 0.77 -14.50
CA GLY A 69 13.01 -0.37 -15.27
C GLY A 69 13.18 -1.73 -14.59
N ASP A 70 13.97 -1.82 -13.51
CA ASP A 70 14.07 -3.05 -12.74
C ASP A 70 12.74 -3.36 -12.05
N ALA A 71 12.34 -4.63 -12.05
CA ALA A 71 11.25 -5.11 -11.23
C ALA A 71 11.76 -5.45 -9.82
N VAL A 72 11.03 -5.01 -8.80
CA VAL A 72 11.28 -5.33 -7.39
C VAL A 72 10.02 -5.94 -6.81
N THR A 73 10.09 -7.18 -6.36
CA THR A 73 8.94 -7.87 -5.77
C THR A 73 8.70 -7.38 -4.33
N ILE A 74 7.45 -7.09 -4.01
CA ILE A 74 6.99 -6.66 -2.69
C ILE A 74 5.99 -7.68 -2.15
N LEU A 75 6.42 -8.44 -1.15
CA LEU A 75 5.66 -9.49 -0.47
C LEU A 75 5.32 -9.04 0.95
N MET A 76 4.47 -8.01 1.05
CA MET A 76 4.21 -7.29 2.30
C MET A 76 2.72 -7.05 2.54
N PRO A 77 2.26 -7.03 3.82
CA PRO A 77 0.96 -6.50 4.20
C PRO A 77 0.97 -4.95 4.20
N ASN A 78 -0.16 -4.34 4.58
CA ASN A 78 -0.33 -2.89 4.68
C ASN A 78 0.53 -2.31 5.81
N THR A 79 1.79 -2.03 5.54
CA THR A 79 2.76 -1.46 6.50
C THR A 79 3.42 -0.21 5.95
N PRO A 80 3.93 0.68 6.81
CA PRO A 80 4.71 1.84 6.36
C PRO A 80 5.88 1.46 5.47
N GLU A 81 6.59 0.37 5.77
CA GLU A 81 7.74 -0.12 5.00
C GLU A 81 7.35 -0.47 3.56
N ALA A 82 6.19 -1.12 3.37
CA ALA A 82 5.66 -1.44 2.06
C ALA A 82 5.30 -0.16 1.27
N VAL A 83 4.53 0.74 1.88
CA VAL A 83 4.12 1.99 1.24
C VAL A 83 5.33 2.86 0.89
N LEU A 84 6.27 3.03 1.81
CA LEU A 84 7.52 3.79 1.57
C LEU A 84 8.32 3.18 0.42
N SER A 85 8.40 1.84 0.35
CA SER A 85 9.12 1.15 -0.73
C SER A 85 8.46 1.33 -2.08
N ILE A 86 7.12 1.25 -2.17
CA ILE A 86 6.38 1.49 -3.42
C ILE A 86 6.72 2.86 -3.99
N TYR A 87 6.65 3.92 -3.18
CA TYR A 87 6.95 5.28 -3.63
C TYR A 87 8.45 5.53 -3.83
N ALA A 88 9.31 4.87 -3.07
CA ALA A 88 10.76 4.95 -3.24
C ALA A 88 11.23 4.32 -4.56
N LEU A 89 10.70 3.15 -4.90
CA LEU A 89 10.95 2.46 -6.16
C LEU A 89 10.38 3.25 -7.34
N ASN A 90 9.16 3.77 -7.20
CA ASN A 90 8.55 4.64 -8.20
C ASN A 90 9.39 5.90 -8.45
N ARG A 91 9.97 6.49 -7.41
CA ARG A 91 10.90 7.63 -7.54
C ARG A 91 12.17 7.26 -8.32
N ILE A 92 12.66 6.02 -8.23
CA ILE A 92 13.79 5.51 -9.04
C ILE A 92 13.36 5.28 -10.50
N GLY A 93 12.08 5.05 -10.74
CA GLY A 93 11.53 4.56 -12.01
C GLY A 93 11.63 3.04 -12.14
N ALA A 94 11.79 2.34 -11.02
CA ALA A 94 11.66 0.89 -10.92
C ALA A 94 10.17 0.50 -10.85
N ILE A 95 9.87 -0.76 -11.13
CA ILE A 95 8.53 -1.31 -11.19
C ILE A 95 8.29 -2.14 -9.93
N CYS A 96 7.22 -1.86 -9.20
CA CYS A 96 6.85 -2.67 -8.05
C CYS A 96 6.01 -3.86 -8.50
N ASP A 97 6.53 -5.06 -8.34
CA ASP A 97 5.84 -6.32 -8.53
C ASP A 97 5.21 -6.72 -7.19
N ILE A 98 3.87 -6.55 -7.06
CA ILE A 98 3.21 -6.68 -5.75
C ILE A 98 2.52 -8.03 -5.65
N VAL A 99 2.98 -8.87 -4.72
CA VAL A 99 2.54 -10.25 -4.52
C VAL A 99 1.86 -10.41 -3.16
N HIS A 100 0.80 -11.21 -3.13
CA HIS A 100 0.09 -11.52 -1.90
C HIS A 100 0.99 -12.33 -0.93
N PRO A 101 1.23 -11.86 0.29
CA PRO A 101 2.16 -12.52 1.23
C PRO A 101 1.70 -13.90 1.71
N LEU A 102 0.41 -14.21 1.55
CA LEU A 102 -0.13 -15.52 1.90
C LEU A 102 -0.23 -16.50 0.71
N SER A 103 0.18 -16.08 -0.50
CA SER A 103 0.25 -16.98 -1.67
C SER A 103 1.09 -18.23 -1.37
N ALA A 104 0.81 -19.30 -2.11
CA ALA A 104 1.60 -20.53 -2.04
C ALA A 104 3.03 -20.27 -2.55
N GLN A 105 3.99 -21.05 -2.06
CA GLN A 105 5.41 -20.91 -2.42
C GLN A 105 5.63 -20.95 -3.94
N GLU A 106 5.00 -21.92 -4.61
CA GLU A 106 5.10 -22.07 -6.06
C GLU A 106 4.50 -20.90 -6.85
N GLU A 107 3.47 -20.26 -6.33
CA GLU A 107 2.91 -19.04 -6.94
C GLU A 107 3.88 -17.87 -6.80
N ILE A 108 4.41 -17.66 -5.58
CA ILE A 108 5.39 -16.60 -5.31
C ILE A 108 6.61 -16.78 -6.24
N LYS A 109 7.13 -18.00 -6.37
CA LYS A 109 8.23 -18.33 -7.28
C LYS A 109 7.91 -17.98 -8.74
N LYS A 110 6.72 -18.38 -9.21
CA LYS A 110 6.26 -18.08 -10.57
C LYS A 110 6.18 -16.59 -10.83
N TYR A 111 5.62 -15.81 -9.88
CA TYR A 111 5.51 -14.36 -10.03
C TYR A 111 6.89 -13.70 -10.09
N ILE A 112 7.78 -13.99 -9.15
CA ILE A 112 9.15 -13.48 -9.14
C ILE A 112 9.87 -13.76 -10.48
N ASN A 113 9.81 -15.01 -10.94
CA ASN A 113 10.48 -15.40 -12.17
C ASN A 113 9.83 -14.80 -13.43
N SER A 114 8.51 -14.60 -13.43
CA SER A 114 7.78 -14.03 -14.57
C SER A 114 8.18 -12.58 -14.87
N VAL A 115 8.65 -11.85 -13.86
CA VAL A 115 9.11 -10.46 -13.98
C VAL A 115 10.62 -10.31 -13.91
N GLY A 116 11.34 -11.40 -13.64
CA GLY A 116 12.80 -11.41 -13.50
C GLY A 116 13.31 -10.56 -12.33
N SER A 117 12.57 -10.54 -11.22
CA SER A 117 12.90 -9.70 -10.07
C SER A 117 14.19 -10.18 -9.40
N LYS A 118 15.17 -9.28 -9.29
CA LYS A 118 16.45 -9.52 -8.60
C LYS A 118 16.42 -9.10 -7.14
N PHE A 119 15.43 -8.31 -6.75
CA PHE A 119 15.29 -7.74 -5.42
C PHE A 119 13.90 -8.05 -4.87
N LEU A 120 13.86 -8.45 -3.61
CA LEU A 120 12.62 -8.78 -2.91
C LEU A 120 12.55 -8.00 -1.58
N LEU A 121 11.43 -7.31 -1.35
CA LEU A 121 11.03 -6.87 0.00
C LEU A 121 10.00 -7.86 0.55
N THR A 122 10.26 -8.43 1.71
CA THR A 122 9.36 -9.40 2.33
C THR A 122 9.10 -9.10 3.81
N ALA A 123 7.93 -9.52 4.30
CA ALA A 123 7.68 -9.53 5.72
C ALA A 123 8.48 -10.65 6.40
N ASP A 124 8.91 -10.41 7.64
CA ASP A 124 9.61 -11.40 8.46
C ASP A 124 8.84 -12.73 8.56
N LEU A 125 7.50 -12.65 8.63
CA LEU A 125 6.59 -13.81 8.63
C LEU A 125 6.68 -14.68 7.37
N CYS A 126 7.16 -14.13 6.26
CA CYS A 126 7.23 -14.81 4.97
C CYS A 126 8.63 -15.41 4.70
N CYS A 127 9.62 -15.16 5.55
CA CYS A 127 11.01 -15.59 5.33
C CYS A 127 11.15 -17.09 5.10
N ALA A 128 10.44 -17.92 5.84
CA ALA A 128 10.49 -19.37 5.64
C ALA A 128 9.99 -19.79 4.25
N LYS A 129 8.92 -19.16 3.74
CA LYS A 129 8.40 -19.41 2.40
C LYS A 129 9.40 -18.95 1.33
N VAL A 130 9.97 -17.76 1.52
CA VAL A 130 10.96 -17.19 0.59
C VAL A 130 12.21 -18.05 0.56
N SER A 131 12.73 -18.48 1.70
CA SER A 131 13.94 -19.32 1.76
C SER A 131 13.77 -20.64 1.03
N ALA A 132 12.57 -21.23 1.08
CA ALA A 132 12.30 -22.52 0.43
C ALA A 132 12.35 -22.46 -1.11
N ILE A 133 12.19 -21.27 -1.71
CA ILE A 133 12.12 -21.09 -3.17
C ILE A 133 13.25 -20.22 -3.72
N LEU A 134 14.05 -19.59 -2.84
CA LEU A 134 14.98 -18.53 -3.22
C LEU A 134 16.00 -18.99 -4.26
N ASP A 135 16.53 -20.21 -4.12
CA ASP A 135 17.53 -20.77 -5.04
C ASP A 135 16.96 -21.12 -6.42
N GLU A 136 15.62 -21.15 -6.56
CA GLU A 136 14.92 -21.39 -7.81
C GLU A 136 14.40 -20.09 -8.45
N THR A 137 14.83 -18.93 -7.92
CA THR A 137 14.43 -17.59 -8.41
C THR A 137 15.64 -16.77 -8.87
N SER A 138 15.35 -15.65 -9.57
CA SER A 138 16.35 -14.65 -9.96
C SER A 138 16.76 -13.71 -8.83
N VAL A 139 16.25 -13.88 -7.60
CA VAL A 139 16.46 -12.93 -6.50
C VAL A 139 17.90 -13.00 -5.97
N GLU A 140 18.59 -11.88 -6.02
CA GLU A 140 19.96 -11.70 -5.52
C GLU A 140 20.00 -11.13 -4.10
N LYS A 141 19.01 -10.31 -3.71
CA LYS A 141 18.90 -9.68 -2.39
C LYS A 141 17.48 -9.64 -1.88
N VAL A 142 17.32 -9.96 -0.59
CA VAL A 142 16.06 -9.97 0.14
C VAL A 142 16.12 -8.94 1.26
N VAL A 143 15.31 -7.90 1.19
CA VAL A 143 15.14 -6.95 2.28
C VAL A 143 14.00 -7.47 3.16
N VAL A 144 14.26 -7.63 4.45
CA VAL A 144 13.28 -8.15 5.41
C VAL A 144 12.80 -7.02 6.32
N ALA A 145 11.50 -6.73 6.25
CA ALA A 145 10.84 -5.79 7.14
C ALA A 145 9.86 -6.51 8.07
N SER A 146 9.81 -6.06 9.31
CA SER A 146 8.83 -6.58 10.27
C SER A 146 7.64 -5.61 10.36
N PRO A 147 6.39 -6.10 10.40
CA PRO A 147 5.26 -5.27 10.78
C PRO A 147 5.48 -4.51 12.11
N GLY A 148 6.34 -5.04 12.98
CA GLY A 148 6.76 -4.37 14.21
C GLY A 148 7.73 -3.20 14.03
N ASP A 149 8.33 -2.99 12.86
CA ASP A 149 9.39 -1.98 12.69
C ASP A 149 8.91 -0.55 12.91
N SER A 150 7.71 -0.21 12.44
CA SER A 150 7.06 1.09 12.64
C SER A 150 6.05 1.13 13.79
N MET A 151 5.89 0.05 14.58
CA MET A 151 5.03 0.06 15.76
C MET A 151 5.63 0.89 16.90
N PRO A 152 4.79 1.48 17.79
CA PRO A 152 5.25 2.05 19.05
C PRO A 152 6.02 1.04 19.88
N PHE A 153 6.97 1.51 20.68
CA PHE A 153 7.96 0.67 21.39
C PHE A 153 7.35 -0.50 22.18
N VAL A 154 6.27 -0.26 22.91
CA VAL A 154 5.59 -1.31 23.70
C VAL A 154 4.98 -2.36 22.79
N MET A 155 4.24 -1.95 21.77
CA MET A 155 3.62 -2.86 20.81
C MET A 155 4.66 -3.64 20.03
N LYS A 156 5.76 -3.01 19.65
CA LYS A 156 6.90 -3.66 18.99
C LYS A 156 7.47 -4.81 19.84
N LYS A 157 7.66 -4.58 21.13
CA LYS A 157 8.14 -5.64 22.05
C LYS A 157 7.15 -6.79 22.14
N LEU A 158 5.86 -6.50 22.29
CA LEU A 158 4.80 -7.52 22.34
C LEU A 158 4.73 -8.31 21.02
N TYR A 159 4.82 -7.64 19.88
CA TYR A 159 4.86 -8.27 18.57
C TYR A 159 6.07 -9.21 18.45
N ALA A 160 7.26 -8.73 18.79
CA ALA A 160 8.49 -9.53 18.74
C ALA A 160 8.44 -10.79 19.64
N LEU A 161 7.85 -10.67 20.83
CA LEU A 161 7.65 -11.84 21.72
C LEU A 161 6.69 -12.85 21.10
N LYS A 162 5.58 -12.37 20.53
CA LYS A 162 4.56 -13.24 19.92
C LYS A 162 5.08 -13.98 18.69
N THR A 163 5.93 -13.33 17.88
CA THR A 163 6.39 -13.87 16.59
C THR A 163 7.77 -14.53 16.66
N ARG A 164 8.42 -14.53 17.82
CA ARG A 164 9.79 -15.05 18.00
C ARG A 164 10.02 -16.46 17.44
N LYS A 165 9.02 -17.33 17.50
CA LYS A 165 9.13 -18.73 17.04
C LYS A 165 8.83 -18.91 15.56
N SER A 166 8.10 -17.96 14.95
CA SER A 166 7.65 -18.06 13.55
C SER A 166 8.51 -17.28 12.58
N ASN A 167 9.31 -16.32 13.06
CA ASN A 167 10.08 -15.39 12.23
C ASN A 167 11.55 -15.81 12.17
N ALA A 168 11.81 -16.93 11.51
CA ALA A 168 13.19 -17.37 11.29
C ALA A 168 13.74 -16.71 10.01
N VAL A 169 14.42 -15.58 10.18
CA VAL A 169 15.25 -14.99 9.11
C VAL A 169 16.55 -15.79 9.06
N PRO A 170 16.98 -16.32 7.92
CA PRO A 170 18.25 -17.03 7.80
C PRO A 170 19.42 -16.12 8.20
N ALA A 171 20.11 -16.47 9.28
CA ALA A 171 21.20 -15.66 9.84
C ALA A 171 22.49 -15.75 9.00
N ASP A 172 22.70 -16.89 8.36
CA ASP A 172 23.94 -17.22 7.63
C ASP A 172 23.86 -16.95 6.13
N ASP A 173 22.71 -16.48 5.62
CA ASP A 173 22.54 -16.17 4.21
C ASP A 173 22.72 -14.66 3.96
N SER A 174 23.82 -14.29 3.34
CA SER A 174 24.19 -12.91 3.03
C SER A 174 23.25 -12.19 2.03
N ARG A 175 22.28 -12.92 1.46
CA ARG A 175 21.23 -12.33 0.62
C ARG A 175 20.22 -11.55 1.45
N TYR A 176 20.03 -11.91 2.73
CA TYR A 176 19.04 -11.30 3.63
C TYR A 176 19.58 -10.06 4.33
N ILE A 177 18.87 -8.96 4.22
CA ILE A 177 19.22 -7.67 4.82
C ILE A 177 18.02 -7.17 5.61
N MET A 178 18.18 -7.00 6.92
CA MET A 178 17.10 -6.44 7.76
C MET A 178 16.83 -4.98 7.40
N TRP A 179 15.55 -4.58 7.37
CA TRP A 179 15.07 -3.24 6.98
C TRP A 179 15.88 -2.09 7.58
N LYS A 180 16.13 -2.13 8.88
CA LYS A 180 16.90 -1.09 9.55
C LYS A 180 18.32 -0.97 9.03
N SER A 181 18.99 -2.11 8.85
CA SER A 181 20.34 -2.15 8.30
C SER A 181 20.35 -1.74 6.83
N PHE A 182 19.36 -2.18 6.05
CA PHE A 182 19.17 -1.77 4.66
C PHE A 182 19.10 -0.25 4.54
N VAL A 183 18.20 0.40 5.28
CA VAL A 183 18.02 1.85 5.22
C VAL A 183 19.27 2.57 5.74
N LYS A 184 19.81 2.20 6.91
CA LYS A 184 20.94 2.89 7.55
C LYS A 184 22.23 2.80 6.73
N ASN A 185 22.54 1.60 6.21
CA ASN A 185 23.87 1.37 5.61
C ASN A 185 23.93 1.80 4.15
N ASN A 186 22.80 1.81 3.44
CA ASN A 186 22.77 2.08 2.01
C ASN A 186 22.42 3.53 1.68
N SER A 187 21.58 4.22 2.47
CA SER A 187 21.22 5.61 2.17
C SER A 187 22.41 6.57 2.13
N ALA A 188 23.44 6.31 2.95
CA ALA A 188 24.66 7.13 2.97
C ALA A 188 25.54 6.95 1.73
N ARG A 189 25.36 5.88 0.96
CA ARG A 189 26.17 5.55 -0.23
C ARG A 189 25.64 6.18 -1.52
N ALA A 190 24.41 6.65 -1.53
CA ALA A 190 23.71 7.11 -2.72
C ALA A 190 23.94 8.58 -3.09
N LYS A 191 25.13 9.14 -2.82
CA LYS A 191 25.44 10.57 -3.06
C LYS A 191 25.25 11.07 -4.51
N GLU A 192 25.16 10.16 -5.48
CA GLU A 192 25.06 10.48 -6.91
C GLU A 192 23.66 10.20 -7.51
N TYR A 193 22.71 9.72 -6.71
CA TYR A 193 21.39 9.43 -7.27
C TYR A 193 20.62 10.71 -7.65
N LYS A 194 20.36 10.85 -8.93
CA LYS A 194 19.44 11.87 -9.47
C LYS A 194 18.14 11.19 -9.89
N PRO A 195 16.96 11.66 -9.41
CA PRO A 195 15.69 11.13 -9.88
C PRO A 195 15.64 11.15 -11.39
N THR A 196 15.26 10.04 -12.00
CA THR A 196 14.93 10.04 -13.43
C THR A 196 13.67 10.85 -13.60
N GLY A 197 13.69 11.80 -14.54
CA GLY A 197 12.56 12.72 -14.79
C GLY A 197 11.22 11.97 -14.91
N GLU A 198 10.17 12.68 -14.66
CA GLU A 198 8.80 12.22 -14.60
C GLU A 198 8.41 11.46 -15.87
N GLN A 199 7.79 10.29 -15.71
CA GLN A 199 7.41 9.42 -16.83
C GLN A 199 6.05 8.80 -16.54
N ASN A 200 5.01 9.58 -16.82
CA ASN A 200 3.62 9.23 -16.56
C ASN A 200 3.19 7.90 -17.24
N GLU A 201 3.59 7.69 -18.49
CA GLU A 201 3.22 6.51 -19.27
C GLU A 201 4.04 5.24 -18.93
N LYS A 202 5.05 5.33 -18.08
CA LYS A 202 5.86 4.15 -17.71
C LYS A 202 5.15 3.27 -16.70
N SER A 203 5.38 1.96 -16.82
CA SER A 203 4.92 0.97 -15.85
C SER A 203 5.45 1.29 -14.45
N ALA A 204 4.56 1.31 -13.48
CA ALA A 204 4.85 1.60 -12.09
C ALA A 204 4.63 0.38 -11.20
N ILE A 205 3.55 -0.36 -11.47
CA ILE A 205 3.08 -1.47 -10.64
C ILE A 205 2.76 -2.67 -11.54
N ILE A 206 3.12 -3.86 -11.08
CA ILE A 206 2.62 -5.12 -11.60
C ILE A 206 1.76 -5.76 -10.51
N LEU A 207 0.53 -6.16 -10.88
CA LEU A 207 -0.38 -6.92 -10.04
C LEU A 207 -0.65 -8.27 -10.70
N HIS A 208 -0.94 -9.27 -9.88
CA HIS A 208 -1.24 -10.62 -10.36
C HIS A 208 -2.72 -10.92 -10.21
N SER A 209 -3.36 -11.40 -11.27
CA SER A 209 -4.74 -11.89 -11.21
C SER A 209 -4.77 -13.40 -11.34
N GLY A 210 -5.63 -14.05 -10.55
CA GLY A 210 -6.00 -15.43 -10.80
C GLY A 210 -6.76 -15.50 -12.13
N GLY A 211 -6.07 -15.95 -13.20
CA GLY A 211 -6.72 -16.08 -14.51
C GLY A 211 -7.84 -17.11 -14.47
N THR A 212 -8.98 -16.83 -15.06
CA THR A 212 -10.07 -17.79 -15.28
C THR A 212 -9.60 -19.04 -16.08
N THR A 213 -8.47 -18.94 -16.74
CA THR A 213 -7.81 -20.00 -17.51
C THR A 213 -6.77 -20.78 -16.72
N GLY A 214 -6.62 -20.53 -15.40
CA GLY A 214 -5.63 -21.20 -14.53
C GLY A 214 -4.18 -20.69 -14.66
N VAL A 215 -3.89 -19.82 -15.62
CA VAL A 215 -2.57 -19.17 -15.75
C VAL A 215 -2.66 -17.74 -15.19
N PRO A 216 -1.89 -17.42 -14.14
CA PRO A 216 -1.86 -16.07 -13.61
C PRO A 216 -1.40 -15.05 -14.66
N LYS A 217 -2.03 -13.88 -14.70
CA LYS A 217 -1.67 -12.80 -15.61
C LYS A 217 -0.98 -11.68 -14.85
N ASN A 218 0.12 -11.19 -15.42
CA ASN A 218 0.81 -9.98 -14.95
C ASN A 218 0.10 -8.76 -15.54
N ILE A 219 -0.57 -7.98 -14.68
CA ILE A 219 -1.27 -6.75 -15.06
C ILE A 219 -0.33 -5.59 -14.80
N MET A 220 0.18 -5.00 -15.87
CA MET A 220 1.09 -3.85 -15.80
C MET A 220 0.27 -2.55 -15.77
N LEU A 221 0.45 -1.76 -14.74
CA LEU A 221 -0.20 -0.47 -14.55
C LEU A 221 0.83 0.65 -14.59
N SER A 222 0.55 1.68 -15.40
CA SER A 222 1.41 2.86 -15.51
C SER A 222 1.14 3.86 -14.37
N ASN A 223 2.05 4.82 -14.20
CA ASN A 223 1.82 5.98 -13.34
C ASN A 223 0.52 6.70 -13.72
N ARG A 224 0.25 6.85 -15.05
CA ARG A 224 -0.96 7.50 -15.55
C ARG A 224 -2.24 6.77 -15.14
N ASN A 225 -2.24 5.42 -15.10
CA ASN A 225 -3.41 4.67 -14.64
C ASN A 225 -3.77 5.03 -13.20
N PHE A 226 -2.78 5.05 -12.30
CA PHE A 226 -3.00 5.42 -10.90
C PHE A 226 -3.37 6.89 -10.74
N ASN A 227 -2.67 7.81 -11.42
CA ASN A 227 -2.94 9.24 -11.35
C ASN A 227 -4.32 9.59 -11.91
N ALA A 228 -4.73 8.95 -13.03
CA ALA A 228 -6.06 9.12 -13.59
C ALA A 228 -7.14 8.69 -12.59
N PHE A 229 -6.95 7.54 -11.96
CA PHE A 229 -7.86 7.05 -10.94
C PHE A 229 -7.91 7.99 -9.72
N GLY A 230 -6.76 8.52 -9.30
CA GLY A 230 -6.67 9.54 -8.24
C GLY A 230 -7.46 10.80 -8.59
N MET A 231 -7.28 11.35 -9.79
CA MET A 231 -7.99 12.55 -10.25
C MET A 231 -9.49 12.31 -10.40
N GLN A 232 -9.91 11.16 -10.94
CA GLN A 232 -11.33 10.78 -11.02
C GLN A 232 -11.96 10.70 -9.63
N SER A 233 -11.24 10.13 -8.66
CA SER A 233 -11.71 10.04 -7.28
C SER A 233 -11.87 11.41 -6.63
N ILE A 234 -10.91 12.35 -6.86
CA ILE A 234 -10.99 13.73 -6.38
C ILE A 234 -12.26 14.43 -6.88
N ILE A 235 -12.60 14.25 -8.16
CA ILE A 235 -13.77 14.85 -8.75
C ILE A 235 -15.07 14.23 -8.22
N THR A 236 -15.06 12.92 -7.97
CA THR A 236 -16.25 12.19 -7.51
C THR A 236 -16.51 12.38 -6.02
N LEU A 237 -15.45 12.44 -5.21
CA LEU A 237 -15.50 12.60 -3.75
C LEU A 237 -15.20 14.05 -3.36
N TYR A 238 -16.04 14.97 -3.82
CA TYR A 238 -15.82 16.43 -3.78
C TYR A 238 -15.74 17.04 -2.36
N ASP A 239 -16.22 16.35 -1.33
CA ASP A 239 -16.19 16.81 0.07
C ASP A 239 -14.99 16.27 0.85
N VAL A 240 -14.04 15.64 0.16
CA VAL A 240 -12.80 15.17 0.79
C VAL A 240 -11.79 16.31 0.88
N SER A 241 -11.19 16.45 2.04
CA SER A 241 -10.25 17.52 2.36
C SER A 241 -8.97 17.00 3.00
N VAL A 242 -7.96 17.87 3.05
CA VAL A 242 -6.71 17.59 3.77
C VAL A 242 -6.98 17.28 5.23
N GLY A 243 -6.40 16.19 5.72
CA GLY A 243 -6.60 15.71 7.08
C GLY A 243 -7.73 14.69 7.24
N ASP A 244 -8.56 14.48 6.23
CA ASP A 244 -9.49 13.35 6.19
C ASP A 244 -8.74 12.03 6.30
N LYS A 245 -9.44 10.98 6.77
CA LYS A 245 -8.82 9.67 7.03
C LYS A 245 -9.46 8.58 6.20
N ILE A 246 -8.62 7.81 5.52
CA ILE A 246 -9.03 6.56 4.85
C ILE A 246 -8.56 5.38 5.70
N LEU A 247 -9.48 4.48 6.07
CA LEU A 247 -9.11 3.24 6.75
C LEU A 247 -8.56 2.25 5.73
N ALA A 248 -7.24 2.09 5.70
CA ALA A 248 -6.54 1.23 4.74
C ALA A 248 -6.57 -0.25 5.19
N ILE A 249 -7.75 -0.83 5.12
CA ILE A 249 -8.06 -2.22 5.47
C ILE A 249 -7.95 -3.14 4.26
N LEU A 250 -8.26 -2.62 3.05
CA LEU A 250 -8.12 -3.37 1.81
C LEU A 250 -6.64 -3.60 1.52
N PRO A 251 -6.27 -4.83 1.10
CA PRO A 251 -4.87 -5.19 0.90
C PRO A 251 -4.21 -4.40 -0.24
N ILE A 252 -2.99 -3.92 -0.01
CA ILE A 252 -2.20 -3.20 -1.04
C ILE A 252 -1.74 -4.08 -2.20
N PHE A 253 -1.80 -5.40 -2.06
CA PHE A 253 -1.52 -6.33 -3.16
C PHE A 253 -2.72 -6.53 -4.12
N HIS A 254 -3.82 -5.84 -3.88
CA HIS A 254 -4.93 -5.69 -4.81
C HIS A 254 -5.01 -4.24 -5.30
N GLY A 255 -5.30 -4.08 -6.60
CA GLY A 255 -5.38 -2.75 -7.23
C GLY A 255 -6.39 -1.82 -6.55
N PHE A 256 -7.52 -2.36 -6.05
CA PHE A 256 -8.50 -1.59 -5.29
C PHE A 256 -7.89 -1.07 -3.99
N GLY A 257 -7.26 -1.91 -3.18
CA GLY A 257 -6.64 -1.49 -1.92
C GLY A 257 -5.48 -0.51 -2.12
N LEU A 258 -4.54 -0.79 -3.03
CA LEU A 258 -3.45 0.13 -3.35
C LEU A 258 -3.97 1.45 -3.92
N GLY A 259 -4.96 1.37 -4.81
CA GLY A 259 -5.55 2.54 -5.44
C GLY A 259 -6.24 3.45 -4.44
N VAL A 260 -7.31 2.96 -3.77
CA VAL A 260 -8.14 3.83 -2.91
C VAL A 260 -7.54 4.10 -1.55
N CYS A 261 -6.95 3.10 -0.89
CA CYS A 261 -6.48 3.26 0.48
C CYS A 261 -5.11 3.95 0.58
N VAL A 262 -4.35 3.99 -0.52
CA VAL A 262 -2.99 4.54 -0.54
C VAL A 262 -2.89 5.68 -1.55
N HIS A 263 -3.01 5.39 -2.87
CA HIS A 263 -2.70 6.40 -3.87
C HIS A 263 -3.73 7.53 -3.93
N VAL A 264 -5.02 7.22 -3.99
CA VAL A 264 -6.11 8.22 -3.92
C VAL A 264 -6.00 9.03 -2.63
N CYS A 265 -5.76 8.37 -1.49
CA CYS A 265 -5.53 9.03 -0.20
C CYS A 265 -4.46 10.12 -0.31
N PHE A 266 -3.32 9.80 -0.93
CA PHE A 266 -2.22 10.75 -1.06
C PHE A 266 -2.46 11.82 -2.13
N CYS A 267 -3.29 11.56 -3.13
CA CYS A 267 -3.71 12.58 -4.08
C CYS A 267 -4.60 13.66 -3.41
N PHE A 268 -5.41 13.29 -2.42
CA PHE A 268 -6.23 14.22 -1.65
C PHE A 268 -5.46 15.00 -0.56
N GLY A 269 -4.26 14.58 -0.18
CA GLY A 269 -3.63 15.07 1.04
C GLY A 269 -4.28 14.52 2.32
N ALA A 270 -4.99 13.39 2.22
CA ALA A 270 -5.64 12.70 3.32
C ALA A 270 -4.67 11.76 4.07
N CYS A 271 -5.10 11.21 5.21
CA CYS A 271 -4.31 10.30 6.04
C CYS A 271 -4.73 8.85 5.83
N SER A 272 -3.79 8.01 5.38
CA SER A 272 -3.99 6.56 5.28
C SER A 272 -3.77 5.89 6.64
N VAL A 273 -4.83 5.36 7.26
CA VAL A 273 -4.74 4.57 8.49
C VAL A 273 -4.44 3.13 8.12
N LEU A 274 -3.16 2.75 8.17
CA LEU A 274 -2.69 1.44 7.69
C LEU A 274 -3.05 0.33 8.68
N ILE A 275 -3.81 -0.66 8.21
CA ILE A 275 -4.22 -1.84 8.97
C ILE A 275 -3.60 -3.09 8.30
N PRO A 276 -2.58 -3.72 8.89
CA PRO A 276 -1.85 -4.82 8.24
C PRO A 276 -2.63 -6.13 8.21
N SER A 277 -3.63 -6.29 9.05
CA SER A 277 -4.48 -7.48 9.13
C SER A 277 -5.87 -7.11 9.61
N PHE A 278 -6.87 -7.47 8.83
CA PHE A 278 -8.27 -7.29 9.20
C PHE A 278 -8.68 -8.31 10.27
N ASP A 279 -9.40 -7.82 11.29
CA ASP A 279 -10.01 -8.63 12.34
C ASP A 279 -11.46 -8.18 12.52
N ALA A 280 -12.40 -8.98 12.03
CA ALA A 280 -13.83 -8.68 12.07
C ALA A 280 -14.34 -8.39 13.50
N LYS A 281 -13.83 -9.14 14.52
CA LYS A 281 -14.22 -8.94 15.91
C LYS A 281 -13.78 -7.59 16.49
N LYS A 282 -12.70 -7.02 15.94
CA LYS A 282 -12.16 -5.73 16.38
C LYS A 282 -12.60 -4.58 15.49
N PHE A 283 -13.46 -4.82 14.51
CA PHE A 283 -13.79 -3.79 13.53
C PHE A 283 -14.48 -2.59 14.17
N GLY A 284 -15.53 -2.79 14.98
CA GLY A 284 -16.20 -1.72 15.72
C GLY A 284 -15.23 -0.90 16.57
N SER A 285 -14.35 -1.56 17.34
CA SER A 285 -13.32 -0.86 18.13
C SER A 285 -12.30 -0.11 17.27
N THR A 286 -12.00 -0.60 16.07
CA THR A 286 -11.11 0.06 15.10
C THR A 286 -11.77 1.32 14.54
N LEU A 287 -13.05 1.26 14.15
CA LEU A 287 -13.82 2.42 13.70
C LEU A 287 -13.91 3.49 14.80
N LYS A 288 -14.26 3.08 16.02
CA LYS A 288 -14.32 3.97 17.19
C LYS A 288 -12.99 4.67 17.47
N LYS A 289 -11.88 3.93 17.34
CA LYS A 289 -10.53 4.44 17.62
C LYS A 289 -10.06 5.45 16.57
N TYR A 290 -10.20 5.11 15.29
CA TYR A 290 -9.59 5.90 14.22
C TYR A 290 -10.53 6.92 13.60
N LYS A 291 -11.84 6.73 13.73
CA LYS A 291 -12.91 7.59 13.18
C LYS A 291 -12.58 7.98 11.72
N PRO A 292 -12.48 6.99 10.80
CA PRO A 292 -12.17 7.29 9.41
C PRO A 292 -13.30 8.10 8.78
N THR A 293 -12.95 9.10 7.97
CA THR A 293 -13.95 9.89 7.22
C THR A 293 -14.37 9.18 5.94
N MET A 294 -13.56 8.22 5.49
CA MET A 294 -13.85 7.40 4.32
C MET A 294 -13.55 5.92 4.60
N LEU A 295 -14.52 5.08 4.25
CA LEU A 295 -14.41 3.63 4.32
C LEU A 295 -14.62 3.04 2.93
N PHE A 296 -13.59 2.39 2.40
CA PHE A 296 -13.66 1.62 1.17
C PHE A 296 -13.64 0.14 1.50
N GLY A 297 -14.59 -0.61 0.94
CA GLY A 297 -14.74 -2.01 1.26
C GLY A 297 -15.29 -2.85 0.10
N VAL A 298 -15.25 -4.14 0.29
CA VAL A 298 -16.03 -5.12 -0.50
C VAL A 298 -17.28 -5.49 0.30
N PRO A 299 -18.35 -6.08 -0.30
CA PRO A 299 -19.57 -6.40 0.42
C PRO A 299 -19.34 -7.19 1.71
N THR A 300 -18.43 -8.16 1.71
CA THR A 300 -18.08 -8.95 2.90
C THR A 300 -17.45 -8.12 4.04
N LEU A 301 -16.82 -6.99 3.73
CA LEU A 301 -16.33 -6.06 4.75
C LEU A 301 -17.48 -5.34 5.44
N TYR A 302 -18.48 -4.90 4.66
CA TYR A 302 -19.67 -4.25 5.20
C TYR A 302 -20.54 -5.23 5.99
N GLU A 303 -20.62 -6.48 5.54
CA GLU A 303 -21.26 -7.55 6.32
C GLU A 303 -20.55 -7.76 7.66
N ALA A 304 -19.22 -7.78 7.67
CA ALA A 304 -18.45 -7.85 8.91
C ALA A 304 -18.64 -6.61 9.79
N MET A 305 -18.84 -5.43 9.20
CA MET A 305 -19.10 -4.19 9.91
C MET A 305 -20.43 -4.24 10.65
N VAL A 306 -21.52 -4.52 9.95
CA VAL A 306 -22.88 -4.52 10.56
C VAL A 306 -23.09 -5.66 11.56
N ASN A 307 -22.21 -6.65 11.60
CA ASN A 307 -22.24 -7.75 12.58
C ASN A 307 -21.13 -7.64 13.63
N ALA A 308 -20.35 -6.55 13.65
CA ALA A 308 -19.25 -6.40 14.60
C ALA A 308 -19.75 -5.87 15.97
N ASP A 309 -19.16 -6.38 17.05
CA ASP A 309 -19.51 -5.96 18.41
C ASP A 309 -19.34 -4.44 18.58
N GLY A 310 -20.37 -3.77 19.14
CA GLY A 310 -20.36 -2.36 19.47
C GLY A 310 -20.45 -1.41 18.28
N VAL A 311 -20.88 -1.88 17.10
CA VAL A 311 -21.16 -1.04 15.93
C VAL A 311 -22.51 -0.36 16.07
N ASP A 312 -23.52 -1.04 16.61
CA ASP A 312 -24.87 -0.48 16.80
C ASP A 312 -24.88 0.78 17.70
N ASP A 313 -23.94 0.88 18.64
CA ASP A 313 -23.78 2.04 19.56
C ASP A 313 -22.82 3.11 19.02
N LEU A 314 -22.33 2.95 17.79
CA LEU A 314 -21.31 3.84 17.23
C LEU A 314 -21.97 5.00 16.48
N ASP A 315 -21.68 6.23 16.91
CA ASP A 315 -22.01 7.42 16.14
C ASP A 315 -21.11 7.51 14.90
N PHE A 316 -21.69 7.33 13.71
CA PHE A 316 -21.02 7.40 12.42
C PHE A 316 -20.93 8.81 11.83
N SER A 317 -21.25 9.85 12.56
CA SER A 317 -21.18 11.24 12.08
C SER A 317 -19.80 11.66 11.55
N PHE A 318 -18.74 10.90 11.88
CA PHE A 318 -17.41 11.10 11.33
C PHE A 318 -17.27 10.61 9.89
N LEU A 319 -18.14 9.71 9.42
CA LEU A 319 -18.03 9.06 8.12
C LEU A 319 -18.70 9.91 7.03
N LYS A 320 -17.93 10.41 6.07
CA LYS A 320 -18.43 11.14 4.91
C LYS A 320 -18.82 10.18 3.77
N TYR A 321 -18.01 9.15 3.55
CA TYR A 321 -18.20 8.19 2.46
C TYR A 321 -18.00 6.75 2.92
N ALA A 322 -18.98 5.90 2.58
CA ALA A 322 -18.87 4.45 2.61
C ALA A 322 -19.03 3.92 1.17
N VAL A 323 -17.93 3.38 0.62
CA VAL A 323 -17.88 2.99 -0.80
C VAL A 323 -17.68 1.49 -0.91
N SER A 324 -18.63 0.78 -1.52
CA SER A 324 -18.51 -0.64 -1.82
C SER A 324 -18.06 -0.86 -3.26
N GLY A 325 -17.10 -1.77 -3.46
CA GLY A 325 -16.60 -2.13 -4.78
C GLY A 325 -16.09 -3.56 -4.83
N GLY A 326 -15.68 -3.98 -6.02
CA GLY A 326 -15.13 -5.32 -6.24
C GLY A 326 -16.19 -6.43 -6.43
N ASP A 327 -17.40 -6.23 -5.95
CA ASP A 327 -18.55 -7.14 -6.14
C ASP A 327 -19.86 -6.36 -5.97
N THR A 328 -20.98 -7.01 -6.30
CA THR A 328 -22.33 -6.44 -6.14
C THR A 328 -22.72 -6.37 -4.67
N LEU A 329 -23.11 -5.19 -4.19
CA LEU A 329 -23.63 -5.01 -2.84
C LEU A 329 -25.11 -5.46 -2.81
N PRO A 330 -25.48 -6.50 -2.03
CA PRO A 330 -26.87 -6.93 -1.92
C PRO A 330 -27.73 -5.84 -1.27
N LYS A 331 -28.92 -5.57 -1.82
CA LYS A 331 -29.82 -4.55 -1.28
C LYS A 331 -30.13 -4.69 0.22
N PRO A 332 -30.38 -5.90 0.77
CA PRO A 332 -30.58 -6.04 2.22
C PRO A 332 -29.38 -5.65 3.07
N LEU A 333 -28.15 -5.78 2.54
CA LEU A 333 -26.93 -5.35 3.23
C LEU A 333 -26.78 -3.82 3.13
N GLU A 334 -27.04 -3.25 1.96
CA GLU A 334 -27.05 -1.79 1.77
C GLU A 334 -28.03 -1.12 2.76
N ASP A 335 -29.26 -1.66 2.89
CA ASP A 335 -30.27 -1.13 3.80
C ASP A 335 -29.83 -1.21 5.27
N LYS A 336 -29.11 -2.27 5.67
CA LYS A 336 -28.52 -2.38 7.02
C LYS A 336 -27.38 -1.39 7.26
N VAL A 337 -26.56 -1.12 6.25
CA VAL A 337 -25.46 -0.16 6.37
C VAL A 337 -25.98 1.27 6.47
N ASN A 338 -27.11 1.56 5.83
CA ASN A 338 -27.74 2.89 5.83
C ASN A 338 -28.65 3.15 7.04
N ALA A 339 -29.02 2.13 7.81
CA ALA A 339 -29.86 2.24 8.99
C ALA A 339 -29.09 2.73 10.21
#